data_cc34fbcdebc277f1ded52534b8e412d9
#
_entry.id   cc34fbcdebc277f1ded52534b8e412d9
#
_cell.length_a   1.000
_cell.length_b   1.000
_cell.length_c   1.000
_cell.angle_alpha   90.00
_cell.angle_beta   90.00
_cell.angle_gamma   90.00
#
_symmetry.space_group_name_H-M   'P 1'
#
loop_
_entity.id
_entity.type
_entity.pdbx_description
1 polymer ?
#
loop_
_entity_poly.entity_id
_entity_poly.type
_entity_poly.pdbx_seq_one_letter_code
_entity_poly.pdbx_strand_id
1 'polypeptide(L)'
;MKHGSVVQRHTRECPRNDDGSFALHRCRGSWRYILEYGRDSAGRRLQTSQGGYPTKAAAQTALHEAVRTFMADVTVNKMTVGEYLPLWLAAKRALKPTTASLYADLTKNYLLPHLGSVRLLELRAHHLDRMYQAIEIGKSGRPLSASTTRRIHGVLRSALNTAVKRRLIPYNPADHIELAPENNRRPKPWTVEQCQHFLGETAHDRLNSLFHLMIVTGMRRGETVGLRWEDIDLDSECLFVIQQITDVNGKSVVSTPKTKRGQRLVPIDRDTIAMLRRHREAQDLERSAWGPAWNKAGLVFTREDGHPLRPEYATKHFRALTAEVDLPPIRLHDLRHTNASLALAAGVDLKVVSERLGHSQLAITADLYTHVNRQLGRTAAEQIATALRDSRPAVPTASLPQGPNFAAEDDGEALG
;
A
#
# COMPACT_ATOMS: atom_id res chain seq x y z
N MET A 1 -21.65 -37.04 13.97
CA MET A 1 -22.12 -35.78 13.38
C MET A 1 -22.78 -36.09 12.05
N LYS A 2 -23.98 -35.55 11.76
CA LYS A 2 -24.58 -35.69 10.43
C LYS A 2 -23.82 -34.77 9.47
N HIS A 3 -22.96 -35.32 8.62
CA HIS A 3 -22.13 -34.54 7.71
C HIS A 3 -22.87 -34.00 6.47
N GLY A 4 -24.18 -34.19 6.37
CA GLY A 4 -24.99 -33.67 5.27
C GLY A 4 -26.38 -34.29 5.22
N SER A 5 -27.19 -33.76 4.34
CA SER A 5 -28.55 -34.23 4.10
C SER A 5 -28.82 -34.37 2.60
N VAL A 6 -29.73 -35.28 2.25
CA VAL A 6 -30.23 -35.42 0.89
C VAL A 6 -31.71 -35.04 0.88
N VAL A 7 -32.04 -34.03 0.05
CA VAL A 7 -33.39 -33.50 -0.07
C VAL A 7 -33.86 -33.52 -1.51
N GLN A 8 -35.16 -33.77 -1.71
CA GLN A 8 -35.78 -33.70 -3.01
C GLN A 8 -36.17 -32.26 -3.32
N ARG A 9 -35.89 -31.81 -4.53
CA ARG A 9 -36.32 -30.49 -5.02
C ARG A 9 -37.72 -30.60 -5.59
N HIS A 10 -38.67 -29.94 -4.94
CA HIS A 10 -40.02 -29.85 -5.47
C HIS A 10 -40.05 -28.95 -6.72
N THR A 11 -40.92 -29.29 -7.70
CA THR A 11 -41.18 -28.45 -8.86
C THR A 11 -42.28 -27.42 -8.53
N ARG A 12 -42.54 -26.46 -9.42
CA ARG A 12 -43.59 -25.48 -9.25
C ARG A 12 -45.01 -26.11 -9.27
N GLU A 13 -45.15 -27.28 -9.87
CA GLU A 13 -46.38 -28.04 -10.00
C GLU A 13 -46.70 -28.94 -8.80
N CYS A 14 -45.83 -29.00 -7.84
CA CYS A 14 -46.03 -29.81 -6.64
C CYS A 14 -47.13 -29.21 -5.76
N PRO A 15 -48.11 -30.03 -5.29
CA PRO A 15 -49.22 -29.56 -4.46
C PRO A 15 -48.71 -29.02 -3.12
N ARG A 16 -49.34 -27.94 -2.68
CA ARG A 16 -49.03 -27.27 -1.40
C ARG A 16 -50.24 -27.34 -0.48
N ASN A 17 -49.95 -27.40 0.81
CA ASN A 17 -50.93 -27.22 1.87
C ASN A 17 -51.22 -25.71 2.07
N ASP A 18 -52.27 -25.39 2.82
CA ASP A 18 -52.68 -24.00 3.13
C ASP A 18 -51.61 -23.21 3.91
N ASP A 19 -50.71 -23.88 4.62
CA ASP A 19 -49.56 -23.31 5.33
C ASP A 19 -48.35 -23.06 4.42
N GLY A 20 -48.48 -23.33 3.10
CA GLY A 20 -47.40 -23.16 2.13
C GLY A 20 -46.37 -24.32 2.09
N SER A 21 -46.48 -25.32 2.99
CA SER A 21 -45.67 -26.54 2.94
C SER A 21 -46.11 -27.44 1.76
N PHE A 22 -45.20 -28.37 1.35
CA PHE A 22 -45.56 -29.31 0.30
C PHE A 22 -46.43 -30.43 0.86
N ALA A 23 -47.60 -30.65 0.22
CA ALA A 23 -48.47 -31.77 0.57
C ALA A 23 -47.80 -33.11 0.29
N LEU A 24 -48.27 -34.18 0.96
CA LEU A 24 -47.75 -35.51 0.76
C LEU A 24 -48.09 -35.98 -0.68
N HIS A 25 -47.06 -36.19 -1.52
CA HIS A 25 -47.25 -36.61 -2.91
C HIS A 25 -45.99 -37.35 -3.41
N ARG A 26 -46.13 -38.04 -4.49
CA ARG A 26 -45.00 -38.72 -5.19
C ARG A 26 -44.31 -37.69 -6.11
N CYS A 27 -43.30 -37.02 -5.58
CA CYS A 27 -42.59 -35.94 -6.30
C CYS A 27 -41.71 -36.52 -7.44
N ARG A 28 -41.77 -35.85 -8.62
CA ARG A 28 -40.89 -36.17 -9.76
C ARG A 28 -39.64 -35.25 -9.82
N GLY A 29 -39.45 -34.35 -8.83
CA GLY A 29 -38.29 -33.45 -8.79
C GLY A 29 -36.98 -34.20 -8.55
N SER A 30 -35.90 -33.58 -9.01
CA SER A 30 -34.56 -34.13 -8.83
C SER A 30 -34.10 -34.03 -7.35
N TRP A 31 -33.17 -34.93 -7.02
CA TRP A 31 -32.56 -34.94 -5.71
C TRP A 31 -31.32 -34.08 -5.66
N ARG A 32 -31.04 -33.50 -4.49
CA ARG A 32 -29.76 -32.76 -4.21
C ARG A 32 -29.22 -33.22 -2.87
N TYR A 33 -27.92 -33.17 -2.72
CA TYR A 33 -27.29 -33.24 -1.43
C TYR A 33 -26.90 -31.87 -0.92
N ILE A 34 -26.84 -31.70 0.39
CA ILE A 34 -26.36 -30.55 1.13
C ILE A 34 -25.28 -31.07 2.06
N LEU A 35 -24.04 -30.59 1.91
CA LEU A 35 -22.92 -30.91 2.78
C LEU A 35 -22.68 -29.70 3.70
N GLU A 36 -22.85 -29.91 5.02
CA GLU A 36 -22.59 -28.89 6.03
C GLU A 36 -21.17 -29.05 6.58
N TYR A 37 -20.43 -27.95 6.68
CA TYR A 37 -19.06 -27.97 7.20
C TYR A 37 -18.81 -27.01 8.36
N GLY A 38 -19.83 -26.43 8.95
CA GLY A 38 -19.71 -25.58 10.14
C GLY A 38 -20.67 -24.41 10.16
N ARG A 39 -20.38 -23.43 11.00
CA ARG A 39 -21.11 -22.18 11.13
C ARG A 39 -20.14 -21.02 11.07
N ASP A 40 -20.57 -19.88 10.52
CA ASP A 40 -19.81 -18.62 10.56
C ASP A 40 -19.88 -17.98 11.95
N SER A 41 -19.20 -16.84 12.13
CA SER A 41 -19.21 -16.07 13.38
C SER A 41 -20.58 -15.52 13.77
N ALA A 42 -21.51 -15.41 12.81
CA ALA A 42 -22.90 -15.02 13.02
C ALA A 42 -23.85 -16.23 13.27
N GLY A 43 -23.28 -17.43 13.42
CA GLY A 43 -24.05 -18.66 13.67
C GLY A 43 -24.73 -19.26 12.42
N ARG A 44 -24.55 -18.68 11.23
CA ARG A 44 -25.15 -19.16 9.97
C ARG A 44 -24.42 -20.41 9.48
N ARG A 45 -25.19 -21.38 8.95
CA ARG A 45 -24.64 -22.64 8.44
C ARG A 45 -23.79 -22.41 7.19
N LEU A 46 -22.57 -22.92 7.21
CA LEU A 46 -21.71 -23.00 6.04
C LEU A 46 -21.97 -24.32 5.35
N GLN A 47 -22.45 -24.27 4.11
CA GLN A 47 -22.86 -25.46 3.36
C GLN A 47 -22.60 -25.32 1.87
N THR A 48 -22.38 -26.44 1.20
CA THR A 48 -22.43 -26.54 -0.25
C THR A 48 -23.53 -27.52 -0.65
N SER A 49 -24.09 -27.37 -1.83
CA SER A 49 -25.10 -28.29 -2.34
C SER A 49 -24.92 -28.54 -3.83
N GLN A 50 -25.19 -29.76 -4.26
CA GLN A 50 -25.21 -30.13 -5.66
C GLN A 50 -26.51 -30.92 -5.94
N GLY A 51 -27.21 -30.56 -6.99
CA GLY A 51 -28.50 -31.15 -7.40
C GLY A 51 -28.41 -31.80 -8.78
N GLY A 52 -29.59 -32.24 -9.27
CA GLY A 52 -29.69 -32.87 -10.59
C GLY A 52 -29.67 -34.41 -10.55
N TYR A 53 -29.68 -35.01 -9.37
CA TYR A 53 -29.66 -36.45 -9.25
C TYR A 53 -31.07 -37.03 -9.48
N PRO A 54 -31.20 -38.11 -10.29
CA PRO A 54 -32.50 -38.69 -10.61
C PRO A 54 -33.13 -39.45 -9.45
N THR A 55 -32.33 -39.98 -8.52
CA THR A 55 -32.78 -40.77 -7.39
C THR A 55 -32.14 -40.34 -6.08
N LYS A 56 -32.81 -40.64 -4.95
CA LYS A 56 -32.28 -40.42 -3.61
C LYS A 56 -30.97 -41.15 -3.39
N ALA A 57 -30.87 -42.38 -3.88
CA ALA A 57 -29.68 -43.23 -3.78
C ALA A 57 -28.50 -42.60 -4.53
N ALA A 58 -28.72 -42.08 -5.75
CA ALA A 58 -27.67 -41.40 -6.51
C ALA A 58 -27.16 -40.14 -5.79
N ALA A 59 -28.04 -39.34 -5.18
CA ALA A 59 -27.68 -38.18 -4.40
C ALA A 59 -26.96 -38.60 -3.10
N GLN A 60 -27.33 -39.70 -2.47
CA GLN A 60 -26.64 -40.23 -1.29
C GLN A 60 -25.25 -40.74 -1.63
N THR A 61 -25.10 -41.46 -2.73
CA THR A 61 -23.77 -41.91 -3.21
C THR A 61 -22.86 -40.68 -3.49
N ALA A 62 -23.38 -39.66 -4.17
CA ALA A 62 -22.65 -38.42 -4.45
C ALA A 62 -22.30 -37.66 -3.16
N LEU A 63 -23.19 -37.66 -2.17
CA LEU A 63 -22.90 -37.08 -0.84
C LEU A 63 -21.77 -37.83 -0.15
N HIS A 64 -21.82 -39.19 -0.14
CA HIS A 64 -20.78 -40.03 0.44
C HIS A 64 -19.44 -39.83 -0.27
N GLU A 65 -19.46 -39.66 -1.59
CA GLU A 65 -18.27 -39.36 -2.36
C GLU A 65 -17.74 -37.97 -2.10
N ALA A 66 -18.60 -36.95 -2.00
CA ALA A 66 -18.24 -35.61 -1.60
C ALA A 66 -17.65 -35.59 -0.19
N VAL A 67 -18.26 -36.29 0.77
CA VAL A 67 -17.73 -36.46 2.14
C VAL A 67 -16.39 -37.19 2.11
N ARG A 68 -16.26 -38.26 1.32
CA ARG A 68 -15.04 -39.05 1.19
C ARG A 68 -13.93 -38.25 0.51
N THR A 69 -14.22 -37.51 -0.57
CA THR A 69 -13.25 -36.64 -1.23
C THR A 69 -12.83 -35.52 -0.29
N PHE A 70 -13.75 -35.01 0.55
CA PHE A 70 -13.48 -34.04 1.59
C PHE A 70 -12.67 -34.63 2.76
N MET A 71 -12.88 -35.91 3.07
CA MET A 71 -12.22 -36.67 4.13
C MET A 71 -11.04 -37.52 3.67
N ALA A 72 -10.88 -37.72 2.35
CA ALA A 72 -10.14 -38.84 1.77
C ALA A 72 -8.64 -38.68 1.68
N ASP A 73 -8.09 -37.59 2.19
CA ASP A 73 -6.66 -37.59 2.43
C ASP A 73 -6.40 -37.80 3.92
N VAL A 74 -6.18 -39.00 4.33
CA VAL A 74 -5.87 -39.38 5.75
C VAL A 74 -4.66 -38.56 6.24
N THR A 75 -3.76 -38.19 5.33
CA THR A 75 -2.62 -37.31 5.59
C THR A 75 -3.07 -35.89 5.86
N VAL A 76 -4.04 -35.36 5.08
CA VAL A 76 -4.62 -34.01 5.27
C VAL A 76 -5.45 -33.95 6.55
N ASN A 77 -6.14 -35.03 6.92
CA ASN A 77 -6.94 -35.09 8.15
C ASN A 77 -6.10 -35.02 9.42
N LYS A 78 -4.81 -35.37 9.34
CA LYS A 78 -3.84 -35.28 10.44
C LYS A 78 -2.95 -34.05 10.36
N MET A 79 -2.87 -33.39 9.19
CA MET A 79 -1.98 -32.25 8.96
C MET A 79 -2.32 -31.09 9.90
N THR A 80 -1.32 -30.61 10.60
CA THR A 80 -1.44 -29.40 11.45
C THR A 80 -1.19 -28.13 10.64
N VAL A 81 -1.62 -26.99 11.18
CA VAL A 81 -1.28 -25.66 10.63
C VAL A 81 0.24 -25.48 10.61
N GLY A 82 0.94 -26.04 11.62
CA GLY A 82 2.40 -25.99 11.72
C GLY A 82 3.13 -26.72 10.59
N GLU A 83 2.58 -27.81 10.11
CA GLU A 83 3.11 -28.56 8.96
C GLU A 83 2.70 -27.90 7.64
N TYR A 84 1.48 -27.35 7.56
CA TYR A 84 0.95 -26.74 6.35
C TYR A 84 1.65 -25.43 5.96
N LEU A 85 1.83 -24.49 6.91
CA LEU A 85 2.35 -23.15 6.62
C LEU A 85 3.75 -23.15 5.99
N PRO A 86 4.73 -23.95 6.46
CA PRO A 86 6.04 -24.07 5.81
C PRO A 86 5.94 -24.63 4.38
N LEU A 87 5.11 -25.64 4.15
CA LEU A 87 4.87 -26.22 2.82
C LEU A 87 4.23 -25.21 1.87
N TRP A 88 3.26 -24.44 2.36
CA TRP A 88 2.64 -23.37 1.59
C TRP A 88 3.66 -22.30 1.20
N LEU A 89 4.50 -21.86 2.17
CA LEU A 89 5.52 -20.84 1.92
C LEU A 89 6.58 -21.32 0.91
N ALA A 90 7.05 -22.55 1.03
CA ALA A 90 8.00 -23.16 0.11
C ALA A 90 7.44 -23.25 -1.33
N ALA A 91 6.13 -23.43 -1.47
CA ALA A 91 5.46 -23.48 -2.77
C ALA A 91 5.31 -22.09 -3.44
N LYS A 92 5.58 -20.99 -2.74
CA LYS A 92 5.47 -19.60 -3.25
C LYS A 92 6.72 -19.17 -4.03
N ARG A 93 6.96 -19.75 -5.20
CA ARG A 93 8.17 -19.52 -6.03
C ARG A 93 8.28 -18.09 -6.60
N ALA A 94 7.17 -17.38 -6.76
CA ALA A 94 7.13 -16.04 -7.39
C ALA A 94 7.27 -14.87 -6.39
N LEU A 95 7.50 -15.14 -5.10
CA LEU A 95 7.67 -14.07 -4.12
C LEU A 95 9.06 -13.42 -4.25
N LYS A 96 9.09 -12.09 -4.17
CA LYS A 96 10.36 -11.38 -4.00
C LYS A 96 11.01 -11.77 -2.67
N PRO A 97 12.35 -11.84 -2.58
CA PRO A 97 13.06 -12.27 -1.38
C PRO A 97 12.63 -11.55 -0.10
N THR A 98 12.41 -10.23 -0.15
CA THR A 98 11.93 -9.44 0.98
C THR A 98 10.53 -9.85 1.46
N THR A 99 9.62 -10.20 0.53
CA THR A 99 8.27 -10.67 0.87
C THR A 99 8.32 -12.07 1.45
N ALA A 100 9.16 -12.95 0.88
CA ALA A 100 9.35 -14.30 1.39
C ALA A 100 9.90 -14.28 2.82
N SER A 101 10.93 -13.45 3.09
CA SER A 101 11.48 -13.23 4.43
C SER A 101 10.42 -12.73 5.40
N LEU A 102 9.66 -11.69 5.02
CA LEU A 102 8.57 -11.16 5.86
C LEU A 102 7.52 -12.25 6.18
N TYR A 103 7.12 -13.04 5.19
CA TYR A 103 6.14 -14.12 5.40
C TYR A 103 6.69 -15.20 6.34
N ALA A 104 7.97 -15.56 6.18
CA ALA A 104 8.65 -16.51 7.06
C ALA A 104 8.70 -15.98 8.50
N ASP A 105 9.09 -14.72 8.70
CA ASP A 105 9.19 -14.09 10.02
C ASP A 105 7.83 -14.00 10.71
N LEU A 106 6.79 -13.54 9.99
CA LEU A 106 5.44 -13.47 10.54
C LEU A 106 4.88 -14.85 10.87
N THR A 107 5.13 -15.83 10.00
CA THR A 107 4.73 -17.23 10.24
C THR A 107 5.42 -17.79 11.49
N LYS A 108 6.75 -17.67 11.56
CA LYS A 108 7.56 -18.20 12.67
C LYS A 108 7.25 -17.54 14.00
N ASN A 109 7.06 -16.21 14.00
CA ASN A 109 6.98 -15.43 15.23
C ASN A 109 5.56 -15.32 15.79
N TYR A 110 4.52 -15.42 14.95
CA TYR A 110 3.14 -15.13 15.35
C TYR A 110 2.16 -16.27 15.03
N LEU A 111 2.29 -16.95 13.88
CA LEU A 111 1.32 -17.97 13.51
C LEU A 111 1.64 -19.34 14.15
N LEU A 112 2.88 -19.81 14.00
CA LEU A 112 3.28 -21.13 14.50
C LEU A 112 3.14 -21.29 16.02
N PRO A 113 3.52 -20.30 16.86
CA PRO A 113 3.39 -20.46 18.31
C PRO A 113 1.96 -20.65 18.81
N HIS A 114 0.98 -20.09 18.09
CA HIS A 114 -0.42 -20.07 18.54
C HIS A 114 -1.33 -21.03 17.79
N LEU A 115 -1.03 -21.32 16.52
CA LEU A 115 -1.87 -22.14 15.65
C LEU A 115 -1.19 -23.44 15.22
N GLY A 116 0.12 -23.57 15.41
CA GLY A 116 0.92 -24.67 14.86
C GLY A 116 0.45 -26.05 15.25
N SER A 117 -0.03 -26.25 16.47
CA SER A 117 -0.55 -27.54 16.97
C SER A 117 -1.98 -27.85 16.52
N VAL A 118 -2.71 -26.85 16.01
CA VAL A 118 -4.11 -27.05 15.60
C VAL A 118 -4.14 -27.81 14.27
N ARG A 119 -4.99 -28.82 14.17
CA ARG A 119 -5.22 -29.51 12.89
C ARG A 119 -5.85 -28.57 11.88
N LEU A 120 -5.37 -28.59 10.65
CA LEU A 120 -5.79 -27.67 9.59
C LEU A 120 -7.31 -27.74 9.33
N LEU A 121 -7.90 -28.96 9.35
CA LEU A 121 -9.34 -29.16 9.21
C LEU A 121 -10.16 -28.72 10.43
N GLU A 122 -9.56 -28.64 11.59
CA GLU A 122 -10.21 -28.23 12.84
C GLU A 122 -10.05 -26.73 13.13
N LEU A 123 -9.30 -26.02 12.29
CA LEU A 123 -9.09 -24.59 12.45
C LEU A 123 -10.42 -23.83 12.30
N ARG A 124 -10.75 -22.99 13.30
CA ARG A 124 -11.99 -22.19 13.37
C ARG A 124 -11.66 -20.75 13.78
N ALA A 125 -12.60 -19.83 13.58
CA ALA A 125 -12.45 -18.42 13.92
C ALA A 125 -12.00 -18.22 15.38
N HIS A 126 -12.56 -18.94 16.34
CA HIS A 126 -12.19 -18.80 17.75
C HIS A 126 -10.71 -19.12 18.06
N HIS A 127 -10.03 -19.96 17.26
CA HIS A 127 -8.59 -20.17 17.39
C HIS A 127 -7.82 -18.92 16.95
N LEU A 128 -8.31 -18.24 15.91
CA LEU A 128 -7.72 -17.02 15.41
C LEU A 128 -7.94 -15.87 16.40
N ASP A 129 -9.15 -15.76 16.97
CA ASP A 129 -9.47 -14.75 17.98
C ASP A 129 -8.55 -14.88 19.20
N ARG A 130 -8.36 -16.11 19.71
CA ARG A 130 -7.39 -16.39 20.79
C ARG A 130 -5.96 -16.01 20.41
N MET A 131 -5.55 -16.30 19.18
CA MET A 131 -4.24 -15.91 18.69
C MET A 131 -4.11 -14.39 18.68
N TYR A 132 -5.10 -13.63 18.14
CA TYR A 132 -5.05 -12.17 18.10
C TYR A 132 -5.00 -11.56 19.49
N GLN A 133 -5.80 -12.06 20.43
CA GLN A 133 -5.72 -11.67 21.84
C GLN A 133 -4.33 -11.93 22.43
N ALA A 134 -3.76 -13.11 22.19
CA ALA A 134 -2.45 -13.48 22.70
C ALA A 134 -1.29 -12.65 22.13
N ILE A 135 -1.41 -12.16 20.89
CA ILE A 135 -0.39 -11.32 20.25
C ILE A 135 -0.65 -9.82 20.39
N GLU A 136 -1.75 -9.42 21.04
CA GLU A 136 -2.08 -8.01 21.27
C GLU A 136 -0.93 -7.27 21.95
N ILE A 137 -0.25 -7.93 22.88
CA ILE A 137 1.00 -7.45 23.46
C ILE A 137 2.15 -8.14 22.73
N GLY A 138 2.93 -7.37 21.98
CA GLY A 138 4.09 -7.88 21.26
C GLY A 138 5.20 -8.38 22.20
N LYS A 139 6.17 -9.12 21.67
CA LYS A 139 7.33 -9.68 22.41
C LYS A 139 8.14 -8.65 23.21
N SER A 140 8.05 -7.37 22.83
CA SER A 140 8.70 -6.25 23.54
C SER A 140 7.89 -5.68 24.69
N GLY A 141 6.75 -6.28 25.05
CA GLY A 141 5.82 -5.75 26.06
C GLY A 141 5.01 -4.54 25.60
N ARG A 142 5.13 -4.14 24.33
CA ARG A 142 4.37 -3.03 23.73
C ARG A 142 3.22 -3.56 22.89
N PRO A 143 2.10 -2.83 22.80
CA PRO A 143 0.99 -3.21 21.92
C PRO A 143 1.46 -3.39 20.47
N LEU A 144 0.98 -4.43 19.82
CA LEU A 144 1.22 -4.64 18.40
C LEU A 144 0.43 -3.59 17.60
N SER A 145 1.07 -2.98 16.60
CA SER A 145 0.36 -2.01 15.76
C SER A 145 -0.72 -2.71 14.93
N ALA A 146 -1.87 -2.04 14.71
CA ALA A 146 -2.94 -2.53 13.85
C ALA A 146 -2.42 -2.91 12.44
N SER A 147 -1.46 -2.17 11.90
CA SER A 147 -0.78 -2.48 10.63
C SER A 147 -0.03 -3.82 10.69
N THR A 148 0.66 -4.12 11.79
CA THR A 148 1.36 -5.41 11.97
C THR A 148 0.37 -6.56 12.06
N THR A 149 -0.70 -6.39 12.86
CA THR A 149 -1.77 -7.39 12.98
C THR A 149 -2.43 -7.68 11.63
N ARG A 150 -2.71 -6.63 10.81
CA ARG A 150 -3.24 -6.80 9.45
C ARG A 150 -2.29 -7.55 8.53
N ARG A 151 -0.98 -7.35 8.65
CA ARG A 151 0.02 -8.10 7.88
C ARG A 151 0.04 -9.58 8.28
N ILE A 152 -0.01 -9.88 9.58
CA ILE A 152 -0.11 -11.26 10.10
C ILE A 152 -1.38 -11.92 9.55
N HIS A 153 -2.51 -11.23 9.65
CA HIS A 153 -3.80 -11.68 9.11
C HIS A 153 -3.72 -11.93 7.60
N GLY A 154 -3.14 -11.00 6.83
CA GLY A 154 -2.99 -11.12 5.38
C GLY A 154 -2.18 -12.36 4.96
N VAL A 155 -1.11 -12.69 5.69
CA VAL A 155 -0.32 -13.90 5.47
C VAL A 155 -1.15 -15.15 5.74
N LEU A 156 -1.80 -15.22 6.91
CA LEU A 156 -2.65 -16.34 7.29
C LEU A 156 -3.80 -16.53 6.30
N ARG A 157 -4.53 -15.46 5.99
CA ARG A 157 -5.63 -15.46 5.03
C ARG A 157 -5.19 -15.95 3.65
N SER A 158 -4.03 -15.52 3.17
CA SER A 158 -3.45 -15.98 1.89
C SER A 158 -3.11 -17.47 1.92
N ALA A 159 -2.59 -17.98 3.04
CA ALA A 159 -2.30 -19.40 3.21
C ALA A 159 -3.59 -20.21 3.21
N LEU A 160 -4.57 -19.83 4.01
CA LEU A 160 -5.84 -20.52 4.13
C LEU A 160 -6.67 -20.47 2.85
N ASN A 161 -6.65 -19.35 2.11
CA ASN A 161 -7.25 -19.29 0.76
C ASN A 161 -6.61 -20.30 -0.22
N THR A 162 -5.30 -20.52 -0.08
CA THR A 162 -4.63 -21.57 -0.88
C THR A 162 -5.07 -22.97 -0.43
N ALA A 163 -5.26 -23.18 0.87
CA ALA A 163 -5.79 -24.44 1.41
C ALA A 163 -7.21 -24.74 0.88
N VAL A 164 -8.09 -23.72 0.85
CA VAL A 164 -9.43 -23.85 0.24
C VAL A 164 -9.34 -24.17 -1.24
N LYS A 165 -8.54 -23.46 -2.02
CA LYS A 165 -8.34 -23.74 -3.45
C LYS A 165 -7.81 -25.14 -3.72
N ARG A 166 -6.98 -25.67 -2.83
CA ARG A 166 -6.44 -27.03 -2.90
C ARG A 166 -7.37 -28.09 -2.27
N ARG A 167 -8.57 -27.68 -1.80
CA ARG A 167 -9.55 -28.53 -1.14
C ARG A 167 -9.05 -29.22 0.14
N LEU A 168 -8.07 -28.62 0.81
CA LEU A 168 -7.56 -29.08 2.11
C LEU A 168 -8.50 -28.70 3.26
N ILE A 169 -9.21 -27.58 3.13
CA ILE A 169 -10.24 -27.12 4.05
C ILE A 169 -11.45 -26.60 3.26
N PRO A 170 -12.67 -26.65 3.81
CA PRO A 170 -13.89 -26.27 3.10
C PRO A 170 -14.08 -24.76 2.96
N TYR A 171 -13.57 -23.97 3.90
CA TYR A 171 -13.69 -22.51 3.95
C TYR A 171 -12.51 -21.90 4.69
N ASN A 172 -12.33 -20.61 4.50
CA ASN A 172 -11.27 -19.87 5.19
C ASN A 172 -11.80 -19.23 6.48
N PRO A 173 -11.41 -19.70 7.68
CA PRO A 173 -11.87 -19.12 8.93
C PRO A 173 -11.35 -17.68 9.15
N ALA A 174 -10.30 -17.24 8.43
CA ALA A 174 -9.80 -15.88 8.54
C ALA A 174 -10.69 -14.84 7.82
N ASP A 175 -11.62 -15.24 6.94
CA ASP A 175 -12.49 -14.29 6.23
C ASP A 175 -13.51 -13.60 7.15
N HIS A 176 -13.75 -14.15 8.33
CA HIS A 176 -14.76 -13.69 9.28
C HIS A 176 -14.17 -13.00 10.52
N ILE A 177 -12.88 -12.66 10.49
CA ILE A 177 -12.20 -11.99 11.60
C ILE A 177 -12.28 -10.48 11.40
N GLU A 178 -12.78 -9.78 12.39
CA GLU A 178 -12.77 -8.33 12.47
C GLU A 178 -11.47 -7.85 13.14
N LEU A 179 -10.75 -6.99 12.47
CA LEU A 179 -9.51 -6.39 12.96
C LEU A 179 -9.74 -4.94 13.35
N ALA A 180 -9.09 -4.50 14.42
CA ALA A 180 -9.13 -3.12 14.86
C ALA A 180 -8.83 -2.13 13.70
N PRO A 181 -9.51 -0.99 13.62
CA PRO A 181 -9.27 0.01 12.59
C PRO A 181 -7.82 0.50 12.65
N GLU A 182 -7.26 0.81 11.47
CA GLU A 182 -5.91 1.33 11.38
C GLU A 182 -5.95 2.85 11.60
N ASN A 183 -5.33 3.31 12.68
CA ASN A 183 -5.20 4.73 12.94
C ASN A 183 -3.97 5.27 12.18
N ASN A 184 -4.15 5.57 10.91
CA ASN A 184 -3.10 6.08 10.02
C ASN A 184 -2.87 7.58 10.24
N ARG A 185 -2.33 7.98 11.40
CA ARG A 185 -1.76 9.33 11.52
C ARG A 185 -0.51 9.39 10.65
N ARG A 186 -0.64 9.99 9.48
CA ARG A 186 0.53 10.30 8.64
C ARG A 186 1.23 11.52 9.23
N PRO A 187 2.56 11.46 9.43
CA PRO A 187 3.33 12.66 9.79
C PRO A 187 3.10 13.74 8.73
N LYS A 188 3.05 15.01 9.16
CA LYS A 188 3.01 16.13 8.22
C LYS A 188 4.33 16.18 7.46
N PRO A 189 4.31 16.37 6.12
CA PRO A 189 5.53 16.63 5.36
C PRO A 189 6.26 17.85 5.90
N TRP A 190 7.58 17.89 5.78
CA TRP A 190 8.35 19.07 6.10
C TRP A 190 8.05 20.22 5.13
N THR A 191 8.17 21.46 5.64
CA THR A 191 8.12 22.67 4.82
C THR A 191 9.45 22.88 4.10
N VAL A 192 9.51 23.88 3.20
CA VAL A 192 10.76 24.29 2.51
C VAL A 192 11.81 24.68 3.53
N GLU A 193 11.43 25.53 4.52
CA GLU A 193 12.31 26.03 5.57
C GLU A 193 12.87 24.89 6.43
N GLN A 194 12.04 23.89 6.75
CA GLN A 194 12.49 22.73 7.51
C GLN A 194 13.48 21.87 6.71
N CYS A 195 13.25 21.71 5.41
CA CYS A 195 14.20 21.02 4.53
C CYS A 195 15.53 21.78 4.44
N GLN A 196 15.49 23.10 4.26
CA GLN A 196 16.67 23.96 4.21
C GLN A 196 17.43 23.94 5.53
N HIS A 197 16.73 24.07 6.66
CA HIS A 197 17.30 23.99 8.00
C HIS A 197 18.02 22.64 8.21
N PHE A 198 17.34 21.52 7.91
CA PHE A 198 17.95 20.18 8.01
C PHE A 198 19.23 20.07 7.19
N LEU A 199 19.17 20.46 5.91
CA LEU A 199 20.32 20.35 5.01
C LEU A 199 21.48 21.27 5.42
N GLY A 200 21.18 22.45 5.96
CA GLY A 200 22.17 23.41 6.46
C GLY A 200 22.87 22.89 7.71
N GLU A 201 22.13 22.50 8.74
CA GLU A 201 22.67 22.00 9.99
C GLU A 201 23.46 20.70 9.83
N THR A 202 23.06 19.86 8.88
CA THR A 202 23.75 18.58 8.59
C THR A 202 24.74 18.67 7.43
N ALA A 203 25.15 19.86 6.99
CA ALA A 203 26.03 20.06 5.84
C ALA A 203 27.39 19.35 5.99
N HIS A 204 27.85 19.17 7.21
CA HIS A 204 29.09 18.46 7.54
C HIS A 204 28.94 16.93 7.56
N ASP A 205 27.71 16.41 7.55
CA ASP A 205 27.45 14.98 7.62
C ASP A 205 27.72 14.30 6.26
N ARG A 206 28.39 13.16 6.31
CA ARG A 206 28.78 12.40 5.11
C ARG A 206 27.58 11.98 4.25
N LEU A 207 26.43 11.75 4.85
CA LEU A 207 25.19 11.37 4.16
C LEU A 207 24.26 12.54 3.84
N ASN A 208 24.65 13.79 4.10
CA ASN A 208 23.86 14.97 3.76
C ASN A 208 23.45 14.95 2.28
N SER A 209 24.37 14.63 1.39
CA SER A 209 24.13 14.52 -0.05
C SER A 209 23.06 13.45 -0.41
N LEU A 210 22.98 12.35 0.37
CA LEU A 210 21.94 11.33 0.20
C LEU A 210 20.58 11.90 0.55
N PHE A 211 20.47 12.62 1.67
CA PHE A 211 19.21 13.21 2.11
C PHE A 211 18.76 14.35 1.19
N HIS A 212 19.70 15.18 0.74
CA HIS A 212 19.45 16.20 -0.28
C HIS A 212 18.83 15.58 -1.54
N LEU A 213 19.47 14.55 -2.10
CA LEU A 213 18.97 13.86 -3.28
C LEU A 213 17.56 13.28 -3.06
N MET A 214 17.30 12.71 -1.88
CA MET A 214 15.96 12.19 -1.55
C MET A 214 14.90 13.28 -1.45
N ILE A 215 15.23 14.45 -0.91
CA ILE A 215 14.31 15.60 -0.82
C ILE A 215 13.98 16.12 -2.22
N VAL A 216 14.97 16.32 -3.07
CA VAL A 216 14.80 16.94 -4.39
C VAL A 216 14.16 15.98 -5.41
N THR A 217 14.51 14.70 -5.37
CA THR A 217 14.06 13.71 -6.37
C THR A 217 12.86 12.89 -5.94
N GLY A 218 12.58 12.79 -4.64
CA GLY A 218 11.59 11.90 -4.08
C GLY A 218 11.88 10.40 -4.28
N MET A 219 13.13 10.03 -4.57
CA MET A 219 13.53 8.63 -4.71
C MET A 219 13.24 7.83 -3.44
N ARG A 220 12.95 6.54 -3.61
CA ARG A 220 12.83 5.63 -2.47
C ARG A 220 14.20 5.36 -1.86
N ARG A 221 14.25 5.17 -0.55
CA ARG A 221 15.49 4.83 0.18
C ARG A 221 16.34 3.78 -0.54
N GLY A 222 15.74 2.66 -0.93
CA GLY A 222 16.45 1.58 -1.62
C GLY A 222 16.94 1.97 -3.02
N GLU A 223 16.23 2.82 -3.73
CA GLU A 223 16.65 3.39 -5.01
C GLU A 223 17.85 4.31 -4.83
N THR A 224 17.81 5.17 -3.80
CA THR A 224 18.89 6.13 -3.52
C THR A 224 20.19 5.43 -3.12
N VAL A 225 20.15 4.48 -2.17
CA VAL A 225 21.36 3.74 -1.78
C VAL A 225 21.85 2.75 -2.85
N GLY A 226 21.00 2.42 -3.82
CA GLY A 226 21.33 1.57 -4.96
C GLY A 226 21.74 2.35 -6.22
N LEU A 227 21.76 3.69 -6.18
CA LEU A 227 22.13 4.52 -7.32
C LEU A 227 23.61 4.36 -7.65
N ARG A 228 23.94 4.20 -8.94
CA ARG A 228 25.32 4.09 -9.43
C ARG A 228 25.73 5.36 -10.13
N TRP A 229 27.03 5.62 -10.16
CA TRP A 229 27.55 6.75 -10.95
C TRP A 229 27.28 6.62 -12.45
N GLU A 230 27.25 5.41 -12.98
CA GLU A 230 26.92 5.15 -14.40
C GLU A 230 25.44 5.42 -14.75
N ASP A 231 24.56 5.50 -13.73
CA ASP A 231 23.15 5.81 -13.91
C ASP A 231 22.87 7.33 -13.82
N ILE A 232 23.91 8.17 -13.69
CA ILE A 232 23.79 9.63 -13.62
C ILE A 232 24.46 10.25 -14.85
N ASP A 233 23.67 11.00 -15.60
CA ASP A 233 24.15 11.87 -16.68
C ASP A 233 24.14 13.32 -16.17
N LEU A 234 25.32 13.81 -15.78
CA LEU A 234 25.49 15.15 -15.23
C LEU A 234 25.40 16.23 -16.32
N ASP A 235 25.63 15.88 -17.58
CA ASP A 235 25.57 16.81 -18.71
C ASP A 235 24.14 16.98 -19.22
N SER A 236 23.38 15.89 -19.25
CA SER A 236 21.93 15.90 -19.57
C SER A 236 21.06 16.23 -18.36
N GLU A 237 21.65 16.57 -17.20
CA GLU A 237 20.94 16.96 -15.98
C GLU A 237 19.89 15.93 -15.52
N CYS A 238 20.23 14.64 -15.57
CA CYS A 238 19.28 13.59 -15.20
C CYS A 238 19.93 12.36 -14.57
N LEU A 239 19.12 11.55 -13.90
CA LEU A 239 19.50 10.24 -13.40
C LEU A 239 18.45 9.18 -13.75
N PHE A 240 18.90 7.93 -13.82
CA PHE A 240 18.07 6.78 -14.13
C PHE A 240 17.93 5.89 -12.90
N VAL A 241 16.68 5.66 -12.48
CA VAL A 241 16.38 4.69 -11.41
C VAL A 241 16.22 3.33 -12.06
N ILE A 242 17.27 2.49 -12.04
CA ILE A 242 17.27 1.17 -12.69
C ILE A 242 17.24 0.06 -11.66
N GLN A 243 17.90 0.27 -10.51
CA GLN A 243 18.02 -0.72 -9.45
C GLN A 243 17.71 -0.14 -8.07
N GLN A 244 17.62 -1.01 -7.11
CA GLN A 244 17.50 -0.69 -5.68
C GLN A 244 18.29 -1.69 -4.84
N ILE A 245 18.76 -1.26 -3.68
CA ILE A 245 19.28 -2.14 -2.65
C ILE A 245 18.22 -2.33 -1.57
N THR A 246 17.99 -3.58 -1.19
CA THR A 246 17.07 -3.96 -0.11
C THR A 246 17.82 -4.83 0.89
N ASP A 247 17.40 -4.79 2.15
CA ASP A 247 17.93 -5.70 3.17
C ASP A 247 17.06 -6.95 3.25
N VAL A 248 17.69 -8.12 3.18
CA VAL A 248 17.04 -9.42 3.36
C VAL A 248 17.88 -10.21 4.36
N ASN A 249 17.35 -10.47 5.53
CA ASN A 249 18.03 -11.21 6.61
C ASN A 249 19.43 -10.63 6.95
N GLY A 250 19.54 -9.30 6.99
CA GLY A 250 20.80 -8.62 7.32
C GLY A 250 21.81 -8.53 6.17
N LYS A 251 21.45 -8.99 4.97
CA LYS A 251 22.29 -8.90 3.77
C LYS A 251 21.69 -7.91 2.77
N SER A 252 22.55 -7.02 2.25
CA SER A 252 22.16 -6.12 1.16
C SER A 252 21.99 -6.90 -0.14
N VAL A 253 20.81 -6.81 -0.75
CA VAL A 253 20.48 -7.51 -2.01
C VAL A 253 20.12 -6.46 -3.05
N VAL A 254 20.81 -6.48 -4.17
CA VAL A 254 20.48 -5.67 -5.34
C VAL A 254 19.29 -6.30 -6.07
N SER A 255 18.33 -5.49 -6.44
CA SER A 255 17.15 -5.91 -7.18
C SER A 255 16.60 -4.78 -8.07
N THR A 256 15.81 -5.13 -9.06
CA THR A 256 15.07 -4.13 -9.85
C THR A 256 13.96 -3.50 -9.03
N PRO A 257 13.52 -2.27 -9.35
CA PRO A 257 12.37 -1.65 -8.74
C PRO A 257 11.12 -2.55 -8.77
N LYS A 258 10.19 -2.32 -7.85
CA LYS A 258 9.02 -3.20 -7.63
C LYS A 258 8.08 -3.29 -8.83
N THR A 259 8.03 -2.24 -9.65
CA THR A 259 7.14 -2.13 -10.83
C THR A 259 7.92 -1.61 -12.03
N LYS A 260 7.42 -1.85 -13.26
CA LYS A 260 8.00 -1.29 -14.48
C LYS A 260 8.08 0.25 -14.44
N ARG A 261 7.08 0.93 -13.86
CA ARG A 261 7.09 2.39 -13.63
C ARG A 261 8.11 2.84 -12.58
N GLY A 262 8.67 1.91 -11.80
CA GLY A 262 9.76 2.20 -10.89
C GLY A 262 11.07 2.50 -11.61
N GLN A 263 11.28 1.92 -12.81
CA GLN A 263 12.37 2.32 -13.70
C GLN A 263 11.95 3.60 -14.40
N ARG A 264 12.71 4.67 -14.19
CA ARG A 264 12.36 5.99 -14.68
C ARG A 264 13.57 6.89 -14.76
N LEU A 265 13.50 7.88 -15.65
CA LEU A 265 14.36 9.03 -15.69
C LEU A 265 13.83 10.08 -14.69
N VAL A 266 14.74 10.70 -13.95
CA VAL A 266 14.44 11.79 -12.99
C VAL A 266 15.35 12.97 -13.33
N PRO A 267 14.81 14.08 -13.87
CA PRO A 267 15.57 15.31 -14.05
C PRO A 267 16.05 15.86 -12.71
N ILE A 268 17.26 16.39 -12.67
CA ILE A 268 17.87 17.03 -11.51
C ILE A 268 18.29 18.47 -11.84
N ASP A 269 18.31 19.32 -10.85
CA ASP A 269 18.68 20.72 -10.98
C ASP A 269 20.20 20.91 -10.85
N ARG A 270 20.67 22.12 -11.20
CA ARG A 270 22.10 22.47 -11.19
C ARG A 270 22.74 22.42 -9.81
N ASP A 271 21.99 22.76 -8.76
CA ASP A 271 22.52 22.72 -7.39
C ASP A 271 22.72 21.25 -6.93
N THR A 272 21.80 20.39 -7.30
CA THR A 272 21.92 18.92 -7.10
C THR A 272 23.12 18.37 -7.88
N ILE A 273 23.36 18.82 -9.10
CA ILE A 273 24.55 18.43 -9.89
C ILE A 273 25.84 18.89 -9.19
N ALA A 274 25.90 20.14 -8.77
CA ALA A 274 27.05 20.68 -8.03
C ALA A 274 27.32 19.92 -6.73
N MET A 275 26.24 19.55 -6.00
CA MET A 275 26.33 18.72 -4.81
C MET A 275 26.86 17.31 -5.14
N LEU A 276 26.37 16.66 -6.20
CA LEU A 276 26.84 15.33 -6.61
C LEU A 276 28.31 15.35 -7.06
N ARG A 277 28.78 16.40 -7.73
CA ARG A 277 30.20 16.57 -8.10
C ARG A 277 31.07 16.65 -6.86
N ARG A 278 30.73 17.49 -5.88
CA ARG A 278 31.44 17.57 -4.60
C ARG A 278 31.43 16.24 -3.85
N HIS A 279 30.31 15.52 -3.84
CA HIS A 279 30.22 14.21 -3.24
C HIS A 279 31.14 13.19 -3.92
N ARG A 280 31.27 13.24 -5.24
CA ARG A 280 32.19 12.38 -6.00
C ARG A 280 33.63 12.67 -5.66
N GLU A 281 34.00 13.94 -5.59
CA GLU A 281 35.36 14.36 -5.18
C GLU A 281 35.71 13.84 -3.78
N ALA A 282 34.79 13.98 -2.82
CA ALA A 282 34.99 13.44 -1.45
C ALA A 282 35.12 11.91 -1.46
N GLN A 283 34.30 11.22 -2.23
CA GLN A 283 34.37 9.76 -2.37
C GLN A 283 35.67 9.30 -3.06
N ASP A 284 36.19 10.08 -4.01
CA ASP A 284 37.48 9.79 -4.68
C ASP A 284 38.65 9.94 -3.72
N LEU A 285 38.61 10.88 -2.76
CA LEU A 285 39.58 10.99 -1.68
C LEU A 285 39.50 9.77 -0.73
N GLU A 286 38.31 9.35 -0.34
CA GLU A 286 38.12 8.12 0.45
C GLU A 286 38.71 6.91 -0.29
N ARG A 287 38.38 6.77 -1.59
CA ARG A 287 38.89 5.69 -2.43
C ARG A 287 40.42 5.68 -2.50
N SER A 288 41.04 6.84 -2.60
CA SER A 288 42.48 6.98 -2.61
C SER A 288 43.13 6.59 -1.27
N ALA A 289 42.48 6.94 -0.15
CA ALA A 289 42.94 6.59 1.19
C ALA A 289 42.84 5.09 1.47
N TRP A 290 41.77 4.44 1.02
CA TRP A 290 41.59 2.98 1.16
C TRP A 290 42.42 2.17 0.15
N GLY A 291 42.79 2.76 -0.98
CA GLY A 291 43.61 2.12 -2.02
C GLY A 291 43.03 0.80 -2.53
N PRO A 292 43.85 -0.30 -2.57
CA PRO A 292 43.37 -1.59 -3.07
C PRO A 292 42.22 -2.22 -2.25
N ALA A 293 42.03 -1.81 -1.00
CA ALA A 293 40.98 -2.32 -0.12
C ALA A 293 39.59 -1.70 -0.42
N TRP A 294 39.54 -0.65 -1.25
CA TRP A 294 38.31 -0.05 -1.66
C TRP A 294 37.41 -1.00 -2.43
N ASN A 295 36.13 -1.10 -2.03
CA ASN A 295 35.12 -1.87 -2.77
C ASN A 295 34.65 -1.11 -4.00
N LYS A 296 34.83 -1.69 -5.19
CA LYS A 296 34.54 -1.09 -6.50
C LYS A 296 33.09 -1.30 -6.94
N ALA A 297 32.10 -1.13 -6.06
CA ALA A 297 30.68 -1.34 -6.38
C ALA A 297 30.11 -0.28 -7.34
N GLY A 298 30.78 0.83 -7.58
CA GLY A 298 30.33 1.92 -8.48
C GLY A 298 29.13 2.71 -7.96
N LEU A 299 28.75 2.53 -6.70
CA LEU A 299 27.60 3.20 -6.07
C LEU A 299 27.95 4.64 -5.71
N VAL A 300 26.94 5.51 -5.79
CA VAL A 300 27.04 6.92 -5.37
C VAL A 300 27.18 7.00 -3.85
N PHE A 301 26.34 6.30 -3.11
CA PHE A 301 26.35 6.31 -1.65
C PHE A 301 26.87 4.98 -1.11
N THR A 302 28.03 5.04 -0.48
CA THR A 302 28.74 3.89 0.05
C THR A 302 29.07 4.09 1.53
N ARG A 303 29.59 3.07 2.17
CA ARG A 303 30.37 3.22 3.38
C ARG A 303 31.74 3.84 3.03
N GLU A 304 32.49 4.22 4.04
CA GLU A 304 33.85 4.82 3.89
C GLU A 304 34.82 3.91 3.14
N ASP A 305 34.58 2.60 3.20
CA ASP A 305 35.39 1.56 2.54
C ASP A 305 34.85 1.17 1.14
N GLY A 306 33.89 1.91 0.61
CA GLY A 306 33.29 1.66 -0.69
C GLY A 306 32.21 0.57 -0.72
N HIS A 307 32.00 -0.16 0.38
CA HIS A 307 30.94 -1.16 0.43
C HIS A 307 29.54 -0.54 0.37
N PRO A 308 28.54 -1.28 -0.14
CA PRO A 308 27.17 -0.80 -0.20
C PRO A 308 26.65 -0.33 1.15
N LEU A 309 26.00 0.83 1.17
CA LEU A 309 25.32 1.35 2.35
C LEU A 309 24.05 0.54 2.60
N ARG A 310 23.89 0.04 3.83
CA ARG A 310 22.66 -0.67 4.20
C ARG A 310 21.49 0.32 4.31
N PRO A 311 20.33 0.04 3.66
CA PRO A 311 19.20 0.94 3.72
C PRO A 311 18.72 1.25 5.15
N GLU A 312 18.85 0.28 6.07
CA GLU A 312 18.46 0.49 7.45
C GLU A 312 19.40 1.46 8.18
N TYR A 313 20.70 1.46 7.84
CA TYR A 313 21.67 2.42 8.39
C TYR A 313 21.27 3.85 8.03
N ALA A 314 21.00 4.13 6.76
CA ALA A 314 20.51 5.45 6.32
C ALA A 314 19.26 5.90 7.09
N THR A 315 18.34 4.96 7.41
CA THR A 315 17.14 5.27 8.20
C THR A 315 17.45 5.63 9.65
N LYS A 316 18.35 4.85 10.29
CA LYS A 316 18.75 5.11 11.68
C LYS A 316 19.53 6.41 11.79
N HIS A 317 20.44 6.64 10.85
CA HIS A 317 21.24 7.86 10.79
C HIS A 317 20.38 9.13 10.57
N PHE A 318 19.47 9.09 9.60
CA PHE A 318 18.48 10.17 9.40
C PHE A 318 17.70 10.51 10.67
N ARG A 319 17.24 9.47 11.39
CA ARG A 319 16.51 9.66 12.64
C ARG A 319 17.37 10.32 13.73
N ALA A 320 18.65 9.94 13.84
CA ALA A 320 19.58 10.58 14.79
C ALA A 320 19.75 12.05 14.45
N LEU A 321 20.12 12.38 13.21
CA LEU A 321 20.28 13.76 12.74
C LEU A 321 19.02 14.60 12.93
N THR A 322 17.84 14.05 12.62
CA THR A 322 16.56 14.77 12.80
C THR A 322 16.31 15.11 14.27
N ALA A 323 16.73 14.25 15.19
CA ALA A 323 16.59 14.52 16.63
C ALA A 323 17.61 15.56 17.13
N GLU A 324 18.81 15.63 16.54
CA GLU A 324 19.85 16.61 16.87
C GLU A 324 19.48 18.03 16.40
N VAL A 325 18.79 18.14 15.27
CA VAL A 325 18.41 19.43 14.65
C VAL A 325 17.07 19.97 15.16
N ASP A 326 16.43 19.29 16.12
CA ASP A 326 15.14 19.66 16.72
C ASP A 326 14.01 19.91 15.69
N LEU A 327 13.94 19.06 14.68
CA LEU A 327 12.87 19.11 13.69
C LEU A 327 11.74 18.13 14.02
N PRO A 328 10.50 18.41 13.57
CA PRO A 328 9.40 17.48 13.71
C PRO A 328 9.77 16.08 13.18
N PRO A 329 9.63 15.02 14.00
CA PRO A 329 10.09 13.70 13.61
C PRO A 329 9.26 13.15 12.43
N ILE A 330 9.94 12.84 11.34
CA ILE A 330 9.38 12.14 10.19
C ILE A 330 10.23 10.90 9.90
N ARG A 331 9.68 9.96 9.17
CA ARG A 331 10.46 8.80 8.71
C ARG A 331 11.26 9.19 7.48
N LEU A 332 12.42 8.57 7.25
CA LEU A 332 13.20 8.81 6.03
C LEU A 332 12.36 8.66 4.74
N HIS A 333 11.40 7.74 4.71
CA HIS A 333 10.50 7.58 3.57
C HIS A 333 9.54 8.78 3.38
N ASP A 334 9.28 9.53 4.43
CA ASP A 334 8.38 10.69 4.36
C ASP A 334 9.03 11.89 3.65
N LEU A 335 10.38 11.90 3.43
CA LEU A 335 11.04 12.84 2.52
C LEU A 335 10.47 12.77 1.10
N ARG A 336 10.06 11.58 0.66
CA ARG A 336 9.35 11.41 -0.60
C ARG A 336 7.95 12.05 -0.58
N HIS A 337 7.25 12.00 0.54
CA HIS A 337 5.98 12.70 0.72
C HIS A 337 6.21 14.21 0.78
N THR A 338 7.30 14.65 1.40
CA THR A 338 7.76 16.05 1.40
C THR A 338 7.99 16.52 -0.04
N ASN A 339 8.79 15.81 -0.85
CA ASN A 339 9.00 16.15 -2.26
C ASN A 339 7.67 16.29 -3.03
N ALA A 340 6.76 15.31 -2.89
CA ALA A 340 5.46 15.36 -3.54
C ALA A 340 4.65 16.60 -3.14
N SER A 341 4.62 16.91 -1.84
CA SER A 341 3.88 18.05 -1.31
C SER A 341 4.46 19.38 -1.75
N LEU A 342 5.79 19.52 -1.76
CA LEU A 342 6.49 20.70 -2.23
C LEU A 342 6.29 20.92 -3.74
N ALA A 343 6.38 19.86 -4.55
CA ALA A 343 6.14 19.96 -5.99
C ALA A 343 4.70 20.37 -6.32
N LEU A 344 3.72 19.80 -5.62
CA LEU A 344 2.32 20.18 -5.78
C LEU A 344 2.05 21.63 -5.31
N ALA A 345 2.68 22.06 -4.19
CA ALA A 345 2.59 23.42 -3.71
C ALA A 345 3.21 24.44 -4.68
N ALA A 346 4.26 24.01 -5.41
CA ALA A 346 4.88 24.80 -6.50
C ALA A 346 4.06 24.76 -7.81
N GLY A 347 2.87 24.16 -7.83
CA GLY A 347 1.99 24.14 -9.01
C GLY A 347 2.33 23.07 -10.05
N VAL A 348 3.22 22.12 -9.73
CA VAL A 348 3.53 21.02 -10.66
C VAL A 348 2.33 20.10 -10.81
N ASP A 349 1.99 19.75 -12.04
CA ASP A 349 0.86 18.87 -12.34
C ASP A 349 0.96 17.51 -11.61
N LEU A 350 -0.17 17.04 -11.08
CA LEU A 350 -0.26 15.79 -10.30
C LEU A 350 0.26 14.57 -11.06
N LYS A 351 0.04 14.52 -12.37
CA LYS A 351 0.50 13.42 -13.22
C LYS A 351 2.03 13.45 -13.35
N VAL A 352 2.62 14.64 -13.54
CA VAL A 352 4.07 14.82 -13.60
C VAL A 352 4.71 14.41 -12.28
N VAL A 353 4.16 14.83 -11.14
CA VAL A 353 4.63 14.39 -9.79
C VAL A 353 4.53 12.87 -9.65
N SER A 354 3.41 12.27 -10.06
CA SER A 354 3.21 10.82 -9.99
C SER A 354 4.21 10.04 -10.85
N GLU A 355 4.49 10.51 -12.07
CA GLU A 355 5.46 9.91 -12.98
C GLU A 355 6.89 10.06 -12.45
N ARG A 356 7.29 11.25 -12.01
CA ARG A 356 8.59 11.53 -11.38
C ARG A 356 8.84 10.63 -10.17
N LEU A 357 7.83 10.42 -9.35
CA LEU A 357 7.91 9.52 -8.20
C LEU A 357 7.85 8.03 -8.60
N GLY A 358 7.33 7.67 -9.76
CA GLY A 358 7.11 6.28 -10.17
C GLY A 358 6.04 5.59 -9.31
N HIS A 359 4.89 6.27 -9.10
CA HIS A 359 3.73 5.66 -8.48
C HIS A 359 2.99 4.78 -9.50
N SER A 360 2.57 3.59 -9.07
CA SER A 360 1.82 2.66 -9.92
C SER A 360 0.39 3.13 -10.18
N GLN A 361 -0.17 3.93 -9.27
CA GLN A 361 -1.51 4.48 -9.33
C GLN A 361 -1.50 5.96 -8.95
N LEU A 362 -2.23 6.77 -9.69
CA LEU A 362 -2.35 8.21 -9.45
C LEU A 362 -3.00 8.52 -8.09
N ALA A 363 -3.90 7.65 -7.63
CA ALA A 363 -4.55 7.75 -6.33
C ALA A 363 -3.56 7.88 -5.16
N ILE A 364 -2.39 7.23 -5.25
CA ILE A 364 -1.36 7.32 -4.21
C ILE A 364 -0.81 8.76 -4.08
N THR A 365 -0.70 9.47 -5.21
CA THR A 365 -0.29 10.88 -5.23
C THR A 365 -1.46 11.78 -4.83
N ALA A 366 -2.68 11.48 -5.27
CA ALA A 366 -3.89 12.21 -4.94
C ALA A 366 -4.19 12.22 -3.43
N ASP A 367 -3.91 11.11 -2.73
CA ASP A 367 -4.04 11.03 -1.26
C ASP A 367 -3.12 12.03 -0.52
N LEU A 368 -2.01 12.45 -1.12
CA LEU A 368 -1.12 13.48 -0.59
C LEU A 368 -1.68 14.88 -0.85
N TYR A 369 -2.50 15.03 -1.88
CA TYR A 369 -3.11 16.28 -2.31
C TYR A 369 -4.08 16.86 -1.28
N THR A 370 -4.71 16.03 -0.46
CA THR A 370 -5.70 16.46 0.56
C THR A 370 -5.12 17.45 1.59
N HIS A 371 -3.82 17.42 1.83
CA HIS A 371 -3.16 18.33 2.76
C HIS A 371 -2.76 19.68 2.14
N VAL A 372 -2.56 19.75 0.82
CA VAL A 372 -2.16 20.96 0.06
C VAL A 372 -3.39 21.72 -0.46
N ASN A 373 -4.56 21.09 -0.41
CA ASN A 373 -5.78 21.46 -1.14
C ASN A 373 -6.38 22.83 -0.80
N ARG A 374 -6.22 23.36 0.42
CA ARG A 374 -6.83 24.65 0.79
C ARG A 374 -6.16 25.83 0.08
N GLN A 375 -4.84 25.79 -0.06
CA GLN A 375 -4.08 26.87 -0.68
C GLN A 375 -4.23 26.86 -2.19
N LEU A 376 -4.14 25.66 -2.79
CA LEU A 376 -4.36 25.46 -4.23
C LEU A 376 -5.81 25.76 -4.64
N GLY A 377 -6.79 25.41 -3.80
CA GLY A 377 -8.19 25.74 -4.04
C GLY A 377 -8.42 27.28 -4.04
N ARG A 378 -7.75 28.03 -3.15
CA ARG A 378 -7.75 29.49 -3.19
C ARG A 378 -7.10 30.05 -4.46
N THR A 379 -5.89 29.57 -4.78
CA THR A 379 -5.18 30.00 -6.01
C THR A 379 -5.98 29.69 -7.26
N ALA A 380 -6.58 28.52 -7.34
CA ALA A 380 -7.46 28.15 -8.46
C ALA A 380 -8.70 29.07 -8.55
N ALA A 381 -9.33 29.36 -7.41
CA ALA A 381 -10.47 30.29 -7.38
C ALA A 381 -10.07 31.71 -7.81
N GLU A 382 -8.91 32.18 -7.39
CA GLU A 382 -8.35 33.48 -7.80
C GLU A 382 -7.99 33.51 -9.28
N GLN A 383 -7.38 32.44 -9.82
CA GLN A 383 -7.10 32.32 -11.24
C GLN A 383 -8.35 32.30 -12.11
N ILE A 384 -9.38 31.55 -11.68
CA ILE A 384 -10.69 31.54 -12.37
C ILE A 384 -11.32 32.93 -12.31
N ALA A 385 -11.31 33.59 -11.16
CA ALA A 385 -11.86 34.94 -11.00
C ALA A 385 -11.10 35.98 -11.86
N THR A 386 -9.80 35.83 -12.00
CA THR A 386 -8.95 36.67 -12.86
C THR A 386 -9.27 36.42 -14.33
N ALA A 387 -9.32 35.17 -14.76
CA ALA A 387 -9.68 34.81 -16.12
C ALA A 387 -11.07 35.32 -16.52
N LEU A 388 -12.05 35.27 -15.61
CA LEU A 388 -13.38 35.82 -15.85
C LEU A 388 -13.40 37.35 -15.90
N ARG A 389 -12.53 38.03 -15.15
CA ARG A 389 -12.39 39.51 -15.20
C ARG A 389 -11.73 39.94 -16.50
N ASP A 390 -10.67 39.27 -16.90
CA ASP A 390 -9.91 39.59 -18.12
C ASP A 390 -10.70 39.28 -19.40
N SER A 391 -11.69 38.37 -19.30
CA SER A 391 -12.59 38.01 -20.38
C SER A 391 -13.83 38.92 -20.51
N ARG A 392 -13.98 39.95 -19.64
CA ARG A 392 -15.08 40.90 -19.83
C ARG A 392 -14.77 41.74 -21.06
N PRO A 393 -15.63 41.72 -22.11
CA PRO A 393 -15.54 42.70 -23.19
C PRO A 393 -15.67 44.09 -22.57
N ALA A 394 -14.81 45.01 -22.96
CA ALA A 394 -14.91 46.43 -22.60
C ALA A 394 -16.35 46.85 -22.96
N VAL A 395 -17.15 47.18 -21.94
CA VAL A 395 -18.45 47.78 -22.14
C VAL A 395 -18.17 49.10 -22.82
N PRO A 396 -18.64 49.34 -24.09
CA PRO A 396 -18.48 50.62 -24.72
C PRO A 396 -19.18 51.66 -23.80
N THR A 397 -18.45 52.60 -23.28
CA THR A 397 -19.01 53.78 -22.64
C THR A 397 -19.84 54.49 -23.73
N ALA A 398 -21.16 54.20 -23.78
CA ALA A 398 -22.06 54.99 -24.57
C ALA A 398 -22.00 56.42 -24.01
N SER A 399 -21.42 57.31 -24.77
CA SER A 399 -21.51 58.74 -24.51
C SER A 399 -22.99 59.06 -24.53
N LEU A 400 -23.53 59.47 -23.42
CA LEU A 400 -24.89 60.02 -23.35
C LEU A 400 -24.99 61.18 -24.33
N PRO A 401 -25.97 61.24 -25.24
CA PRO A 401 -26.22 62.38 -26.07
C PRO A 401 -26.49 63.62 -25.17
N GLN A 402 -25.71 64.70 -25.42
CA GLN A 402 -25.96 66.01 -24.80
C GLN A 402 -27.39 66.39 -25.21
N GLY A 403 -28.25 66.54 -24.24
CA GLY A 403 -29.59 67.06 -24.43
C GLY A 403 -29.52 68.55 -24.97
N PRO A 404 -30.55 69.01 -25.71
CA PRO A 404 -30.56 70.32 -26.31
C PRO A 404 -30.48 71.42 -25.24
N ASN A 405 -29.58 72.39 -25.49
CA ASN A 405 -29.40 73.62 -24.72
C ASN A 405 -30.72 74.42 -24.78
N PHE A 406 -31.50 74.47 -23.73
CA PHE A 406 -32.56 75.48 -23.57
C PHE A 406 -31.90 76.75 -23.05
N ALA A 407 -31.80 77.77 -23.95
CA ALA A 407 -31.48 79.12 -23.58
C ALA A 407 -32.59 79.66 -22.68
N ALA A 408 -32.21 80.09 -21.53
CA ALA A 408 -33.10 80.87 -20.67
C ALA A 408 -33.28 82.29 -21.29
N GLU A 409 -34.45 82.56 -21.80
CA GLU A 409 -34.88 83.91 -22.04
C GLU A 409 -35.21 84.58 -20.69
N ASP A 410 -34.49 85.67 -20.45
CA ASP A 410 -34.61 86.57 -19.36
C ASP A 410 -35.81 87.52 -19.71
N ASP A 411 -36.93 87.38 -19.05
CA ASP A 411 -37.98 88.32 -19.07
C ASP A 411 -38.19 88.88 -17.63
N GLY A 412 -37.53 90.00 -17.45
CA GLY A 412 -37.79 90.83 -16.33
C GLY A 412 -39.16 91.50 -16.46
N GLU A 413 -39.98 91.44 -15.42
CA GLU A 413 -40.93 92.47 -15.16
C GLU A 413 -41.12 92.65 -13.63
N ALA A 414 -40.97 93.83 -13.24
CA ALA A 414 -41.20 94.38 -11.93
C ALA A 414 -42.69 94.37 -11.56
N LEU A 415 -42.98 94.26 -10.31
CA LEU A 415 -43.91 95.17 -9.61
C LEU A 415 -44.44 94.51 -8.30
N GLY A 416 -44.42 95.31 -7.29
CA GLY A 416 -45.28 95.20 -6.13
C GLY A 416 -44.62 94.89 -4.82
#